data_419efb4577084b00cd0d00a7e632291d
#
_entry.id   419efb4577084b00cd0d00a7e632291d
#
_cell.length_a   1.000
_cell.length_b   1.000
_cell.length_c   1.000
_cell.angle_alpha   90.00
_cell.angle_beta   90.00
_cell.angle_gamma   90.00
#
_symmetry.space_group_name_H-M   'P 1'
#
loop_
_entity.id
_entity.type
_entity.pdbx_description
1 polymer ?
#
loop_
_entity_poly.entity_id
_entity_poly.type
_entity_poly.pdbx_seq_one_letter_code
_entity_poly.pdbx_strand_id
1 'polypeptide(L)'
;AELGGWFDAVPEGGDPTRARERSQALPDKSAYPLSFVVLAASSATLAARPGARELLDEALGVFDARFWEEEADCVRESWDADWTVTEPYRGANSAMHWVEALLAAADATGDTDWTRRALAVAERLVHGVAAAHDWRLPEHFTPDWRPLPDYNRDHPDHPFRPFGSTTGHLLEWARLLLHLELALERAGETAPAWLRADAEH
;
A
#
# COMPACT_ATOMS: atom_id res chain seq x y z
N ALA A 1 -13.25 4.32 -14.14
CA ALA A 1 -13.13 5.78 -14.40
C ALA A 1 -12.78 6.03 -15.87
N GLU A 2 -13.21 7.14 -16.47
CA GLU A 2 -12.89 7.47 -17.89
C GLU A 2 -11.36 7.53 -18.14
N LEU A 3 -10.59 7.94 -17.13
CA LEU A 3 -9.14 8.03 -17.19
C LEU A 3 -8.42 6.83 -16.54
N GLY A 4 -9.12 5.72 -16.37
CA GLY A 4 -8.62 4.52 -15.70
C GLY A 4 -8.59 4.61 -14.17
N GLY A 5 -8.29 3.47 -13.52
CA GLY A 5 -8.21 3.34 -12.07
C GLY A 5 -9.58 3.34 -11.36
N TRP A 6 -9.54 3.30 -10.06
CA TRP A 6 -10.72 3.19 -9.18
C TRP A 6 -10.87 4.43 -8.32
N PHE A 7 -12.10 4.85 -8.09
CA PHE A 7 -12.42 5.89 -7.11
C PHE A 7 -12.54 5.29 -5.72
N ASP A 8 -12.17 6.06 -4.70
CA ASP A 8 -12.25 5.65 -3.29
C ASP A 8 -13.70 5.45 -2.82
N ALA A 9 -14.63 6.18 -3.42
CA ALA A 9 -16.05 6.07 -3.14
C ALA A 9 -16.88 6.26 -4.41
N VAL A 10 -17.99 5.50 -4.49
CA VAL A 10 -19.01 5.65 -5.52
C VAL A 10 -20.30 6.11 -4.85
N PRO A 11 -20.99 7.18 -5.34
CA PRO A 11 -22.25 7.64 -4.77
C PRO A 11 -23.32 6.56 -4.86
N GLU A 12 -24.28 6.63 -3.94
CA GLU A 12 -25.48 5.80 -3.98
C GLU A 12 -26.21 6.04 -5.33
N GLY A 13 -26.40 4.96 -6.11
CA GLY A 13 -26.94 5.04 -7.47
C GLY A 13 -25.91 5.01 -8.60
N GLY A 14 -24.61 4.92 -8.29
CA GLY A 14 -23.55 4.60 -9.28
C GLY A 14 -23.17 5.74 -10.22
N ASP A 15 -23.60 6.99 -9.99
CA ASP A 15 -23.23 8.13 -10.82
C ASP A 15 -21.89 8.75 -10.35
N PRO A 16 -20.78 8.54 -11.10
CA PRO A 16 -19.45 9.04 -10.73
C PRO A 16 -19.37 10.59 -10.74
N THR A 17 -20.28 11.29 -11.42
CA THR A 17 -20.29 12.76 -11.43
C THR A 17 -20.69 13.35 -10.09
N ARG A 18 -21.53 12.63 -9.31
CA ARG A 18 -21.92 13.00 -7.95
C ARG A 18 -20.86 12.69 -6.90
N ALA A 19 -19.90 11.78 -7.18
CA ALA A 19 -18.73 11.57 -6.34
C ALA A 19 -17.86 12.83 -6.30
N ARG A 20 -17.68 13.48 -7.45
CA ARG A 20 -16.94 14.75 -7.56
C ARG A 20 -17.49 15.88 -6.69
N GLU A 21 -18.81 15.98 -6.55
CA GLU A 21 -19.45 17.05 -5.75
C GLU A 21 -19.27 16.86 -4.23
N ARG A 22 -19.07 15.63 -3.74
CA ARG A 22 -18.84 15.30 -2.32
C ARG A 22 -17.36 15.25 -1.94
N SER A 23 -16.47 15.08 -2.92
CA SER A 23 -15.05 14.79 -2.71
C SER A 23 -14.16 16.02 -2.56
N GLN A 24 -14.68 17.18 -2.20
CA GLN A 24 -13.82 18.36 -1.92
C GLN A 24 -12.89 18.17 -0.69
N ALA A 25 -13.00 17.06 0.03
CA ALA A 25 -12.24 16.80 1.26
C ALA A 25 -11.42 15.50 1.26
N LEU A 26 -11.58 14.60 0.28
CA LEU A 26 -10.86 13.32 0.21
C LEU A 26 -10.21 13.13 -1.16
N PRO A 27 -9.05 12.46 -1.24
CA PRO A 27 -8.46 12.09 -2.52
C PRO A 27 -9.42 11.22 -3.32
N ASP A 28 -9.57 11.52 -4.60
CA ASP A 28 -10.52 10.82 -5.49
C ASP A 28 -10.07 9.39 -5.81
N LYS A 29 -8.74 9.14 -5.80
CA LYS A 29 -8.10 7.83 -6.07
C LYS A 29 -6.92 7.64 -5.13
N SER A 30 -7.01 6.70 -4.21
CA SER A 30 -5.92 6.43 -3.27
C SER A 30 -5.32 5.04 -3.41
N ALA A 31 -4.11 4.89 -2.93
CA ALA A 31 -3.35 3.66 -2.94
C ALA A 31 -4.02 2.58 -2.08
N TYR A 32 -4.62 2.97 -0.95
CA TYR A 32 -5.23 2.06 0.00
C TYR A 32 -6.33 1.17 -0.63
N PRO A 33 -7.43 1.68 -1.22
CA PRO A 33 -8.43 0.81 -1.85
C PRO A 33 -7.91 0.07 -3.08
N LEU A 34 -6.95 0.63 -3.83
CA LEU A 34 -6.37 -0.06 -4.97
C LEU A 34 -5.61 -1.33 -4.54
N SER A 35 -4.95 -1.33 -3.38
CA SER A 35 -4.29 -2.53 -2.86
C SER A 35 -5.27 -3.71 -2.67
N PHE A 36 -6.49 -3.43 -2.21
CA PHE A 36 -7.53 -4.45 -2.07
C PHE A 36 -8.11 -4.92 -3.40
N VAL A 37 -8.12 -4.08 -4.45
CA VAL A 37 -8.45 -4.54 -5.81
C VAL A 37 -7.40 -5.53 -6.29
N VAL A 38 -6.10 -5.25 -6.08
CA VAL A 38 -5.01 -6.18 -6.42
C VAL A 38 -5.10 -7.47 -5.62
N LEU A 39 -5.34 -7.41 -4.31
CA LEU A 39 -5.53 -8.60 -3.44
C LEU A 39 -6.68 -9.48 -3.92
N ALA A 40 -7.85 -8.87 -4.18
CA ALA A 40 -9.02 -9.59 -4.65
C ALA A 40 -8.80 -10.21 -6.04
N ALA A 41 -8.20 -9.45 -6.97
CA ALA A 41 -7.89 -9.91 -8.32
C ALA A 41 -6.83 -11.02 -8.31
N SER A 42 -5.80 -10.93 -7.45
CA SER A 42 -4.79 -11.98 -7.25
C SER A 42 -5.43 -13.29 -6.76
N SER A 43 -6.25 -13.21 -5.71
CA SER A 43 -6.97 -14.35 -5.16
C SER A 43 -7.91 -14.99 -6.19
N ALA A 44 -8.63 -14.16 -6.96
CA ALA A 44 -9.53 -14.63 -8.01
C ALA A 44 -8.76 -15.26 -9.20
N THR A 45 -7.58 -14.75 -9.52
CA THR A 45 -6.68 -15.30 -10.56
C THR A 45 -6.20 -16.70 -10.16
N LEU A 46 -5.72 -16.87 -8.92
CA LEU A 46 -5.33 -18.17 -8.38
C LEU A 46 -6.49 -19.18 -8.36
N ALA A 47 -7.72 -18.69 -8.14
CA ALA A 47 -8.94 -19.47 -8.21
C ALA A 47 -9.48 -19.68 -9.66
N ALA A 48 -8.70 -19.29 -10.67
CA ALA A 48 -9.04 -19.39 -12.10
C ALA A 48 -10.42 -18.79 -12.46
N ARG A 49 -10.78 -17.66 -11.85
CA ARG A 49 -12.04 -16.96 -12.17
C ARG A 49 -11.93 -16.22 -13.51
N PRO A 50 -12.95 -16.31 -14.38
CA PRO A 50 -12.95 -15.58 -15.65
C PRO A 50 -12.79 -14.06 -15.44
N GLY A 51 -11.93 -13.41 -16.23
CA GLY A 51 -11.67 -11.97 -16.16
C GLY A 51 -10.79 -11.49 -15.00
N ALA A 52 -10.38 -12.41 -14.09
CA ALA A 52 -9.59 -12.04 -12.93
C ALA A 52 -8.17 -11.62 -13.29
N ARG A 53 -7.54 -12.29 -14.25
CA ARG A 53 -6.19 -11.96 -14.71
C ARG A 53 -6.15 -10.61 -15.40
N GLU A 54 -7.11 -10.32 -16.23
CA GLU A 54 -7.25 -9.03 -16.92
C GLU A 54 -7.44 -7.88 -15.90
N LEU A 55 -8.27 -8.10 -14.87
CA LEU A 55 -8.43 -7.13 -13.78
C LEU A 55 -7.14 -6.92 -12.99
N LEU A 56 -6.40 -8.00 -12.70
CA LEU A 56 -5.11 -7.92 -12.01
C LEU A 56 -4.09 -7.13 -12.83
N ASP A 57 -3.96 -7.44 -14.12
CA ASP A 57 -3.02 -6.77 -15.02
C ASP A 57 -3.37 -5.26 -15.16
N GLU A 58 -4.66 -4.90 -15.23
CA GLU A 58 -5.11 -3.51 -15.23
C GLU A 58 -4.75 -2.81 -13.91
N ALA A 59 -5.03 -3.43 -12.77
CA ALA A 59 -4.77 -2.85 -11.45
C ALA A 59 -3.28 -2.64 -11.19
N LEU A 60 -2.44 -3.62 -11.54
CA LEU A 60 -0.99 -3.51 -11.45
C LEU A 60 -0.43 -2.45 -12.41
N GLY A 61 -0.97 -2.33 -13.62
CA GLY A 61 -0.60 -1.27 -14.55
C GLY A 61 -0.93 0.14 -14.02
N VAL A 62 -2.05 0.30 -13.32
CA VAL A 62 -2.39 1.57 -12.64
C VAL A 62 -1.43 1.83 -11.48
N PHE A 63 -1.10 0.82 -10.70
CA PHE A 63 -0.12 0.94 -9.62
C PHE A 63 1.24 1.42 -10.15
N ASP A 64 1.79 0.75 -11.15
CA ASP A 64 3.06 1.11 -11.77
C ASP A 64 3.09 2.55 -12.29
N ALA A 65 2.05 2.92 -13.03
CA ALA A 65 2.02 4.21 -13.72
C ALA A 65 1.74 5.40 -12.79
N ARG A 66 1.10 5.18 -11.61
CA ARG A 66 0.54 6.24 -10.80
C ARG A 66 0.97 6.24 -9.33
N PHE A 67 1.19 5.06 -8.74
CA PHE A 67 1.41 4.93 -7.30
C PHE A 67 2.83 4.50 -6.92
N TRP A 68 3.55 3.79 -7.79
CA TRP A 68 4.95 3.47 -7.51
C TRP A 68 5.85 4.68 -7.71
N GLU A 69 6.68 5.00 -6.73
CA GLU A 69 7.67 6.06 -6.78
C GLU A 69 9.07 5.43 -6.85
N GLU A 70 9.61 5.30 -8.06
CA GLU A 70 10.90 4.65 -8.32
C GLU A 70 12.06 5.25 -7.53
N GLU A 71 12.11 6.58 -7.37
CA GLU A 71 13.18 7.26 -6.62
C GLU A 71 13.09 6.99 -5.10
N ALA A 72 11.91 6.68 -4.61
CA ALA A 72 11.65 6.42 -3.21
C ALA A 72 11.57 4.92 -2.88
N ASP A 73 11.50 4.04 -3.88
CA ASP A 73 11.17 2.62 -3.72
C ASP A 73 9.96 2.40 -2.80
N CYS A 74 8.91 3.22 -2.99
CA CYS A 74 7.77 3.22 -2.10
C CYS A 74 6.50 3.74 -2.79
N VAL A 75 5.39 3.82 -2.04
CA VAL A 75 4.05 4.02 -2.56
C VAL A 75 3.57 5.45 -2.37
N ARG A 76 3.14 6.10 -3.44
CA ARG A 76 2.42 7.37 -3.40
C ARG A 76 1.01 7.17 -2.83
N GLU A 77 0.55 8.11 -1.98
CA GLU A 77 -0.70 7.95 -1.25
C GLU A 77 -1.95 8.09 -2.12
N SER A 78 -2.03 9.17 -2.91
CA SER A 78 -3.28 9.48 -3.61
C SER A 78 -3.11 10.45 -4.77
N TRP A 79 -4.15 10.52 -5.61
CA TRP A 79 -4.32 11.42 -6.71
C TRP A 79 -5.75 11.99 -6.73
N ASP A 80 -5.90 13.15 -7.39
CA ASP A 80 -7.20 13.64 -7.80
C ASP A 80 -7.83 12.76 -8.91
N ALA A 81 -9.11 12.99 -9.23
CA ALA A 81 -9.83 12.22 -10.24
C ALA A 81 -9.15 12.20 -11.62
N ASP A 82 -8.47 13.28 -11.96
CA ASP A 82 -7.89 13.52 -13.28
C ASP A 82 -6.39 13.14 -13.36
N TRP A 83 -5.80 12.61 -12.28
CA TRP A 83 -4.39 12.25 -12.17
C TRP A 83 -3.42 13.44 -12.35
N THR A 84 -3.83 14.63 -11.93
CA THR A 84 -3.07 15.88 -12.10
C THR A 84 -2.41 16.37 -10.83
N VAL A 85 -3.03 16.09 -9.68
CA VAL A 85 -2.55 16.52 -8.36
C VAL A 85 -2.45 15.33 -7.42
N THR A 86 -1.33 15.23 -6.72
CA THR A 86 -1.11 14.25 -5.65
C THR A 86 -1.13 14.95 -4.29
N GLU A 87 -1.61 14.25 -3.28
CA GLU A 87 -1.56 14.72 -1.91
C GLU A 87 -0.11 14.80 -1.41
N PRO A 88 0.31 15.91 -0.74
CA PRO A 88 1.64 16.03 -0.16
C PRO A 88 1.76 15.25 1.18
N TYR A 89 1.43 13.97 1.15
CA TYR A 89 1.36 13.07 2.29
C TYR A 89 1.70 11.64 1.87
N ARG A 90 2.26 10.86 2.80
CA ARG A 90 2.47 9.41 2.69
C ARG A 90 2.02 8.74 3.98
N GLY A 91 1.40 7.56 3.87
CA GLY A 91 0.87 6.80 4.98
C GLY A 91 1.49 5.40 5.10
N ALA A 92 1.89 5.01 6.32
CA ALA A 92 2.36 3.66 6.59
C ALA A 92 1.27 2.61 6.33
N ASN A 93 0.01 2.94 6.60
CA ASN A 93 -1.12 2.05 6.40
C ASN A 93 -1.29 1.65 4.93
N SER A 94 -1.30 2.62 4.01
CA SER A 94 -1.37 2.32 2.57
C SER A 94 -0.17 1.50 2.10
N ALA A 95 1.04 1.87 2.54
CA ALA A 95 2.27 1.15 2.19
C ALA A 95 2.26 -0.30 2.69
N MET A 96 1.74 -0.56 3.90
CA MET A 96 1.60 -1.89 4.49
C MET A 96 0.70 -2.80 3.65
N HIS A 97 -0.48 -2.32 3.28
CA HIS A 97 -1.40 -3.09 2.44
C HIS A 97 -0.87 -3.28 1.02
N TRP A 98 0.01 -2.38 0.55
CA TRP A 98 0.72 -2.63 -0.71
C TRP A 98 1.77 -3.73 -0.59
N VAL A 99 2.48 -3.86 0.52
CA VAL A 99 3.36 -5.04 0.73
C VAL A 99 2.54 -6.33 0.64
N GLU A 100 1.37 -6.38 1.28
CA GLU A 100 0.46 -7.53 1.21
C GLU A 100 -0.03 -7.79 -0.22
N ALA A 101 -0.46 -6.75 -0.93
CA ALA A 101 -0.96 -6.84 -2.31
C ALA A 101 0.13 -7.28 -3.30
N LEU A 102 1.35 -6.76 -3.16
CA LEU A 102 2.49 -7.12 -4.01
C LEU A 102 2.92 -8.57 -3.81
N LEU A 103 2.90 -9.09 -2.58
CA LEU A 103 3.14 -10.51 -2.31
C LEU A 103 2.08 -11.39 -2.96
N ALA A 104 0.80 -11.02 -2.86
CA ALA A 104 -0.28 -11.74 -3.52
C ALA A 104 -0.19 -11.66 -5.06
N ALA A 105 0.23 -10.52 -5.60
CA ALA A 105 0.47 -10.34 -7.04
C ALA A 105 1.62 -11.24 -7.52
N ALA A 106 2.73 -11.31 -6.77
CA ALA A 106 3.84 -12.22 -7.08
C ALA A 106 3.39 -13.69 -7.14
N ASP A 107 2.61 -14.13 -6.16
CA ASP A 107 2.05 -15.49 -6.14
C ASP A 107 1.12 -15.76 -7.34
N ALA A 108 0.31 -14.78 -7.73
CA ALA A 108 -0.67 -14.93 -8.82
C ALA A 108 -0.07 -14.81 -10.24
N THR A 109 1.01 -14.03 -10.37
CA THR A 109 1.63 -13.76 -11.68
C THR A 109 2.87 -14.61 -11.93
N GLY A 110 3.56 -15.05 -10.87
CA GLY A 110 4.89 -15.68 -10.92
C GLY A 110 6.02 -14.67 -11.14
N ASP A 111 5.74 -13.37 -11.08
CA ASP A 111 6.71 -12.30 -11.27
C ASP A 111 7.30 -11.88 -9.92
N THR A 112 8.58 -12.19 -9.71
CA THR A 112 9.32 -11.91 -8.46
C THR A 112 9.65 -10.44 -8.28
N ASP A 113 9.53 -9.59 -9.29
CA ASP A 113 9.77 -8.15 -9.15
C ASP A 113 8.76 -7.51 -8.18
N TRP A 114 7.56 -8.05 -8.07
CA TRP A 114 6.58 -7.62 -7.06
C TRP A 114 7.07 -7.92 -5.63
N THR A 115 7.69 -9.08 -5.40
CA THR A 115 8.31 -9.41 -4.10
C THR A 115 9.47 -8.46 -3.76
N ARG A 116 10.29 -8.09 -4.74
CA ARG A 116 11.41 -7.14 -4.54
C ARG A 116 10.90 -5.74 -4.17
N ARG A 117 9.83 -5.26 -4.81
CA ARG A 117 9.19 -3.99 -4.44
C ARG A 117 8.58 -4.04 -3.03
N ALA A 118 7.92 -5.14 -2.67
CA ALA A 118 7.42 -5.35 -1.31
C ALA A 118 8.56 -5.32 -0.28
N LEU A 119 9.70 -5.94 -0.59
CA LEU A 119 10.89 -5.91 0.26
C LEU A 119 11.43 -4.49 0.44
N ALA A 120 11.53 -3.71 -0.64
CA ALA A 120 12.02 -2.33 -0.59
C ALA A 120 11.16 -1.43 0.31
N VAL A 121 9.83 -1.56 0.22
CA VAL A 121 8.89 -0.86 1.12
C VAL A 121 9.11 -1.27 2.58
N ALA A 122 9.22 -2.56 2.87
CA ALA A 122 9.45 -3.07 4.22
C ALA A 122 10.81 -2.64 4.77
N GLU A 123 11.87 -2.65 3.95
CA GLU A 123 13.19 -2.18 4.33
C GLU A 123 13.16 -0.71 4.73
N ARG A 124 12.52 0.15 3.93
CA ARG A 124 12.38 1.57 4.25
C ARG A 124 11.64 1.80 5.55
N LEU A 125 10.45 1.22 5.68
CA LEU A 125 9.54 1.57 6.79
C LEU A 125 9.87 0.82 8.07
N VAL A 126 10.09 -0.48 8.01
CA VAL A 126 10.33 -1.26 9.22
C VAL A 126 11.81 -1.26 9.59
N HIS A 127 12.68 -1.75 8.72
CA HIS A 127 14.10 -1.83 9.00
C HIS A 127 14.75 -0.45 9.18
N GLY A 128 14.33 0.54 8.39
CA GLY A 128 14.84 1.90 8.48
C GLY A 128 14.13 2.73 9.55
N VAL A 129 12.83 2.99 9.37
CA VAL A 129 12.13 3.98 10.22
C VAL A 129 11.74 3.39 11.57
N ALA A 130 11.07 2.22 11.63
CA ALA A 130 10.64 1.65 12.92
C ALA A 130 11.83 1.37 13.83
N ALA A 131 12.89 0.77 13.32
CA ALA A 131 14.12 0.53 14.08
C ALA A 131 14.74 1.81 14.68
N ALA A 132 14.66 2.92 13.95
CA ALA A 132 15.14 4.22 14.44
C ALA A 132 14.19 4.88 15.47
N HIS A 133 12.99 4.33 15.69
CA HIS A 133 11.95 4.86 16.58
C HIS A 133 11.52 3.84 17.65
N ASP A 134 12.44 3.09 18.19
CA ASP A 134 12.18 2.05 19.21
C ASP A 134 11.08 1.06 18.79
N TRP A 135 11.06 0.67 17.52
CA TRP A 135 10.08 -0.24 16.88
C TRP A 135 8.64 0.28 16.91
N ARG A 136 8.48 1.60 17.05
CA ARG A 136 7.19 2.28 16.95
C ARG A 136 7.09 2.98 15.60
N LEU A 137 6.64 2.29 14.58
CA LEU A 137 6.49 2.88 13.26
C LEU A 137 5.48 4.03 13.31
N PRO A 138 5.89 5.27 12.97
CA PRO A 138 4.95 6.37 12.78
C PRO A 138 3.99 6.08 11.62
N GLU A 139 2.73 6.50 11.75
CA GLU A 139 1.72 6.29 10.70
C GLU A 139 1.84 7.28 9.53
N HIS A 140 2.44 8.45 9.74
CA HIS A 140 2.33 9.60 8.85
C HIS A 140 3.68 10.16 8.44
N PHE A 141 3.80 10.53 7.16
CA PHE A 141 5.04 11.03 6.56
C PHE A 141 4.78 12.16 5.58
N THR A 142 5.82 12.97 5.37
CA THR A 142 5.94 13.91 4.26
C THR A 142 6.14 13.17 2.93
N PRO A 143 6.03 13.86 1.77
CA PRO A 143 6.31 13.24 0.46
C PRO A 143 7.70 12.62 0.34
N ASP A 144 8.68 13.12 1.07
CA ASP A 144 10.05 12.59 1.13
C ASP A 144 10.28 11.59 2.28
N TRP A 145 9.20 11.00 2.79
CA TRP A 145 9.17 9.95 3.81
C TRP A 145 9.81 10.34 5.16
N ARG A 146 9.74 11.62 5.54
CA ARG A 146 10.09 12.06 6.91
C ARG A 146 8.88 11.91 7.81
N PRO A 147 9.04 11.35 9.03
CA PRO A 147 7.95 11.22 9.98
C PRO A 147 7.28 12.56 10.34
N LEU A 148 5.96 12.52 10.49
CA LEU A 148 5.11 13.62 10.95
C LEU A 148 4.52 13.27 12.32
N PRO A 149 5.27 13.41 13.42
CA PRO A 149 4.89 12.88 14.75
C PRO A 149 3.65 13.53 15.34
N ASP A 150 3.30 14.73 14.90
CA ASP A 150 2.16 15.49 15.41
C ASP A 150 0.92 15.45 14.49
N TYR A 151 0.98 14.68 13.40
CA TYR A 151 -0.14 14.59 12.46
C TYR A 151 -1.37 13.98 13.12
N ASN A 152 -2.53 14.62 12.97
CA ASN A 152 -3.80 14.24 13.59
C ASN A 152 -3.80 14.17 15.14
N ARG A 153 -2.92 14.86 15.83
CA ARG A 153 -2.90 14.90 17.30
C ARG A 153 -4.24 15.30 17.90
N ASP A 154 -4.97 16.21 17.25
CA ASP A 154 -6.28 16.69 17.70
C ASP A 154 -7.43 15.74 17.33
N HIS A 155 -7.16 14.70 16.54
CA HIS A 155 -8.09 13.66 16.10
C HIS A 155 -7.46 12.28 16.22
N PRO A 156 -7.10 11.83 17.44
CA PRO A 156 -6.27 10.64 17.66
C PRO A 156 -6.95 9.32 17.24
N ASP A 157 -8.26 9.30 17.19
CA ASP A 157 -9.12 8.16 16.82
C ASP A 157 -9.62 8.22 15.36
N HIS A 158 -8.95 9.00 14.49
CA HIS A 158 -9.33 9.07 13.08
C HIS A 158 -9.28 7.68 12.44
N PRO A 159 -10.36 7.20 11.77
CA PRO A 159 -10.50 5.79 11.37
C PRO A 159 -9.45 5.29 10.36
N PHE A 160 -8.88 6.18 9.55
CA PHE A 160 -7.88 5.84 8.52
C PHE A 160 -6.51 6.47 8.74
N ARG A 161 -6.44 7.48 9.60
CA ARG A 161 -5.20 8.23 9.88
C ARG A 161 -5.10 8.52 11.38
N PRO A 162 -5.04 7.49 12.23
CA PRO A 162 -4.94 7.65 13.68
C PRO A 162 -3.62 8.33 14.06
N PHE A 163 -3.61 9.08 15.16
CA PHE A 163 -2.40 9.73 15.68
C PHE A 163 -1.37 8.71 16.18
N GLY A 164 -0.11 8.92 15.85
CA GLY A 164 1.01 8.19 16.43
C GLY A 164 1.34 6.88 15.73
N SER A 165 1.37 5.77 16.46
CA SER A 165 1.65 4.41 15.99
C SER A 165 0.51 3.48 16.38
N THR A 166 0.10 2.60 15.48
CA THR A 166 -1.04 1.69 15.67
C THR A 166 -0.54 0.29 15.99
N THR A 167 -0.83 -0.21 17.20
CA THR A 167 -0.39 -1.54 17.64
C THR A 167 -0.84 -2.66 16.69
N GLY A 168 -2.06 -2.58 16.14
CA GLY A 168 -2.55 -3.55 15.15
C GLY A 168 -1.66 -3.60 13.91
N HIS A 169 -1.29 -2.43 13.39
CA HIS A 169 -0.41 -2.34 12.22
C HIS A 169 0.99 -2.91 12.51
N LEU A 170 1.54 -2.72 13.71
CA LEU A 170 2.84 -3.32 14.07
C LEU A 170 2.80 -4.85 14.00
N LEU A 171 1.71 -5.47 14.46
CA LEU A 171 1.52 -6.93 14.35
C LEU A 171 1.33 -7.37 12.89
N GLU A 172 0.66 -6.58 12.08
CA GLU A 172 0.53 -6.85 10.64
C GLU A 172 1.88 -6.74 9.93
N TRP A 173 2.68 -5.72 10.23
CA TRP A 173 4.03 -5.60 9.71
C TRP A 173 4.90 -6.81 10.09
N ALA A 174 4.89 -7.25 11.35
CA ALA A 174 5.61 -8.44 11.78
C ALA A 174 5.22 -9.68 10.96
N ARG A 175 3.91 -9.89 10.73
CA ARG A 175 3.40 -10.96 9.85
C ARG A 175 3.93 -10.81 8.43
N LEU A 176 3.91 -9.61 7.86
CA LEU A 176 4.33 -9.35 6.48
C LEU A 176 5.82 -9.56 6.27
N LEU A 177 6.67 -9.23 7.26
CA LEU A 177 8.11 -9.52 7.21
C LEU A 177 8.37 -11.04 7.10
N LEU A 178 7.64 -11.86 7.87
CA LEU A 178 7.75 -13.32 7.78
C LEU A 178 7.21 -13.86 6.45
N HIS A 179 6.16 -13.26 5.89
CA HIS A 179 5.68 -13.60 4.55
C HIS A 179 6.69 -13.25 3.46
N LEU A 180 7.38 -12.11 3.58
CA LEU A 180 8.46 -11.72 2.68
C LEU A 180 9.63 -12.71 2.72
N GLU A 181 10.07 -13.13 3.91
CA GLU A 181 11.09 -14.15 4.07
C GLU A 181 10.71 -15.42 3.29
N LEU A 182 9.50 -15.93 3.52
CA LEU A 182 9.00 -17.13 2.84
C LEU A 182 8.86 -16.96 1.32
N ALA A 183 8.43 -15.78 0.85
CA ALA A 183 8.28 -15.50 -0.57
C ALA A 183 9.63 -15.49 -1.29
N LEU A 184 10.66 -14.85 -0.71
CA LEU A 184 12.02 -14.84 -1.23
C LEU A 184 12.61 -16.26 -1.27
N GLU A 185 12.47 -17.03 -0.19
CA GLU A 185 12.93 -18.43 -0.14
C GLU A 185 12.28 -19.30 -1.23
N ARG A 186 10.97 -19.15 -1.45
CA ARG A 186 10.25 -19.86 -2.53
C ARG A 186 10.72 -19.47 -3.92
N ALA A 187 11.11 -18.20 -4.11
CA ALA A 187 11.72 -17.72 -5.33
C ALA A 187 13.16 -18.17 -5.54
N GLY A 188 13.76 -18.86 -4.55
CA GLY A 188 15.18 -19.28 -4.56
C GLY A 188 16.14 -18.12 -4.27
N GLU A 189 15.65 -17.03 -3.72
CA GLU A 189 16.45 -15.86 -3.31
C GLU A 189 16.84 -15.96 -1.84
N THR A 190 17.96 -15.34 -1.48
CA THR A 190 18.39 -15.28 -0.08
C THR A 190 17.63 -14.16 0.64
N ALA A 191 16.79 -14.51 1.60
CA ALA A 191 16.09 -13.54 2.43
C ALA A 191 17.07 -12.80 3.35
N PRO A 192 16.99 -11.45 3.44
CA PRO A 192 17.79 -10.70 4.40
C PRO A 192 17.49 -11.13 5.86
N ALA A 193 18.55 -11.32 6.65
CA ALA A 193 18.40 -11.79 8.04
C ALA A 193 17.60 -10.84 8.94
N TRP A 194 17.55 -9.56 8.60
CA TRP A 194 16.78 -8.57 9.34
C TRP A 194 15.26 -8.82 9.30
N LEU A 195 14.72 -9.48 8.26
CA LEU A 195 13.28 -9.73 8.16
C LEU A 195 12.73 -10.44 9.40
N ARG A 196 13.37 -11.52 9.80
CA ARG A 196 12.96 -12.26 11.00
C ARG A 196 13.32 -11.53 12.28
N ALA A 197 14.51 -10.94 12.34
CA ALA A 197 14.94 -10.21 13.54
C ALA A 197 14.01 -9.04 13.84
N ASP A 198 13.62 -8.26 12.83
CA ASP A 198 12.76 -7.09 12.98
C ASP A 198 11.30 -7.49 13.27
N ALA A 199 10.85 -8.65 12.79
CA ALA A 199 9.52 -9.18 13.10
C ALA A 199 9.33 -9.60 14.57
N GLU A 200 10.42 -9.80 15.32
CA GLU A 200 10.41 -10.18 16.73
C GLU A 200 10.38 -8.98 17.69
N HIS A 201 10.53 -7.76 17.16
CA HIS A 201 10.52 -6.50 17.92
C HIS A 201 9.16 -5.81 17.88
#